data_3a2a5ed36e2d2f56a63ce6273af4b41c
#
_entry.id   3a2a5ed36e2d2f56a63ce6273af4b41c
#
_cell.length_a   1.000
_cell.length_b   1.000
_cell.length_c   1.000
_cell.angle_alpha   90.00
_cell.angle_beta   90.00
_cell.angle_gamma   90.00
#
_symmetry.space_group_name_H-M   'P 1'
#
loop_
_entity.id
_entity.type
_entity.pdbx_description
1 polymer ?
#
loop_
_entity_poly.entity_id
_entity_poly.type
_entity_poly.pdbx_seq_one_letter_code
_entity_poly.pdbx_strand_id
1 'polypeptide(L)'
;MTEELFREDAALTECQATVLVVDDQGIVLGRTVFYPLGGGQAGDAGVLVTDDGRTLAIADTRKHKGRPGAIAHVPAEPSTGLQPGDVVTARIDTERRRAHMRFHTATHLLCALVPHPVDGCSITAAHARLDFHMTEPLDKDALNAGLARLVAEAHPVRHRWITEAELDANPGLVRSMSVQPPRGLGRVRVLEIEGVDLQPCGGTHVANTAEVGPVVVTKIEKKSATTRRVVLGFAEPGASPG
;
A
#
# COMPACT_ATOMS: atom_id res chain seq x y z
N MET A 1 -9.61 -18.96 -5.08
CA MET A 1 -8.48 -18.05 -4.80
C MET A 1 -8.49 -16.97 -5.89
N THR A 2 -8.26 -15.72 -5.56
CA THR A 2 -8.16 -14.61 -6.51
C THR A 2 -6.71 -14.46 -6.98
N GLU A 3 -6.46 -14.37 -8.29
CA GLU A 3 -5.14 -14.01 -8.83
C GLU A 3 -4.88 -12.51 -8.60
N GLU A 4 -3.78 -12.18 -7.93
CA GLU A 4 -3.46 -10.82 -7.46
C GLU A 4 -2.52 -10.11 -8.43
N LEU A 5 -3.04 -9.56 -9.55
CA LEU A 5 -2.25 -8.94 -10.62
C LEU A 5 -1.43 -7.73 -10.15
N PHE A 6 -1.92 -6.99 -9.17
CA PHE A 6 -1.21 -5.84 -8.58
C PHE A 6 0.12 -6.22 -7.90
N ARG A 7 0.38 -7.51 -7.63
CA ARG A 7 1.65 -7.94 -7.06
C ARG A 7 2.77 -8.03 -8.10
N GLU A 8 2.39 -8.35 -9.34
CA GLU A 8 3.33 -8.45 -10.46
C GLU A 8 3.56 -7.07 -11.08
N ASP A 9 2.47 -6.32 -11.27
CA ASP A 9 2.51 -4.95 -11.79
C ASP A 9 1.53 -4.04 -11.04
N ALA A 10 2.06 -3.18 -10.18
CA ALA A 10 1.28 -2.20 -9.42
C ALA A 10 0.68 -1.08 -10.29
N ALA A 11 1.18 -0.90 -11.52
CA ALA A 11 0.70 0.12 -12.46
C ALA A 11 -0.50 -0.35 -13.30
N LEU A 12 -0.85 -1.64 -13.28
CA LEU A 12 -2.06 -2.13 -13.95
C LEU A 12 -3.31 -1.47 -13.36
N THR A 13 -4.12 -0.88 -14.22
CA THR A 13 -5.32 -0.12 -13.82
C THR A 13 -6.62 -0.86 -14.10
N GLU A 14 -6.60 -1.85 -14.98
CA GLU A 14 -7.79 -2.65 -15.32
C GLU A 14 -7.45 -4.09 -15.69
N CYS A 15 -8.41 -4.97 -15.53
CA CYS A 15 -8.36 -6.34 -16.05
C CYS A 15 -9.78 -6.88 -16.30
N GLN A 16 -9.90 -7.82 -17.25
CA GLN A 16 -11.12 -8.62 -17.39
C GLN A 16 -11.07 -9.78 -16.38
N ALA A 17 -12.20 -10.05 -15.73
CA ALA A 17 -12.30 -11.06 -14.69
C ALA A 17 -13.67 -11.72 -14.66
N THR A 18 -13.74 -12.99 -14.24
CA THR A 18 -15.00 -13.69 -13.98
C THR A 18 -15.41 -13.52 -12.52
N VAL A 19 -16.67 -13.24 -12.26
CA VAL A 19 -17.29 -13.26 -10.93
C VAL A 19 -17.32 -14.69 -10.41
N LEU A 20 -16.72 -14.95 -9.26
CA LEU A 20 -16.73 -16.27 -8.64
C LEU A 20 -17.78 -16.37 -7.54
N VAL A 21 -17.98 -15.29 -6.76
CA VAL A 21 -18.91 -15.24 -5.63
C VAL A 21 -19.50 -13.84 -5.53
N VAL A 22 -20.76 -13.78 -5.12
CA VAL A 22 -21.43 -12.54 -4.65
C VAL A 22 -22.09 -12.88 -3.33
N ASP A 23 -21.65 -12.23 -2.25
CA ASP A 23 -22.17 -12.42 -0.90
C ASP A 23 -22.19 -11.12 -0.09
N ASP A 24 -22.45 -11.21 1.22
CA ASP A 24 -22.54 -10.07 2.13
C ASP A 24 -21.23 -9.32 2.36
N GLN A 25 -20.10 -9.92 2.01
CA GLN A 25 -18.79 -9.27 2.08
C GLN A 25 -18.41 -8.54 0.77
N GLY A 26 -19.07 -8.86 -0.33
CA GLY A 26 -18.88 -8.25 -1.63
C GLY A 26 -18.74 -9.26 -2.78
N ILE A 27 -18.09 -8.81 -3.85
CA ILE A 27 -17.91 -9.54 -5.09
C ILE A 27 -16.50 -10.12 -5.11
N VAL A 28 -16.37 -11.43 -5.27
CA VAL A 28 -15.07 -12.11 -5.44
C VAL A 28 -14.85 -12.39 -6.92
N LEU A 29 -13.73 -11.93 -7.44
CA LEU A 29 -13.31 -12.14 -8.82
C LEU A 29 -12.23 -13.22 -8.92
N GLY A 30 -12.13 -13.91 -10.06
CA GLY A 30 -11.08 -14.89 -10.35
C GLY A 30 -9.69 -14.27 -10.40
N ARG A 31 -9.60 -13.02 -10.84
CA ARG A 31 -8.38 -12.18 -10.86
C ARG A 31 -8.73 -10.72 -10.62
N THR A 32 -7.75 -9.92 -10.16
CA THR A 32 -8.00 -8.52 -9.87
C THR A 32 -6.75 -7.64 -9.92
N VAL A 33 -6.94 -6.38 -10.33
CA VAL A 33 -5.97 -5.28 -10.18
C VAL A 33 -6.16 -4.52 -8.87
N PHE A 34 -7.26 -4.76 -8.13
CA PHE A 34 -7.59 -4.06 -6.88
C PHE A 34 -6.77 -4.60 -5.73
N TYR A 35 -6.02 -3.73 -5.07
CA TYR A 35 -5.29 -4.02 -3.84
C TYR A 35 -6.25 -4.09 -2.64
N PRO A 36 -6.28 -5.19 -1.88
CA PRO A 36 -7.10 -5.27 -0.68
C PRO A 36 -6.43 -4.57 0.51
N LEU A 37 -7.20 -3.92 1.38
CA LEU A 37 -6.72 -3.37 2.64
C LEU A 37 -5.75 -4.33 3.33
N GLY A 38 -4.53 -3.89 3.57
CA GLY A 38 -3.49 -4.71 4.22
C GLY A 38 -2.16 -3.97 4.36
N GLY A 39 -1.33 -4.37 5.35
CA GLY A 39 -0.01 -3.77 5.56
C GLY A 39 -0.04 -2.27 5.85
N GLY A 40 -1.13 -1.75 6.40
CA GLY A 40 -1.32 -0.31 6.62
C GLY A 40 -1.89 0.45 5.43
N GLN A 41 -1.83 -0.10 4.19
CA GLN A 41 -2.38 0.54 3.00
C GLN A 41 -3.88 0.27 2.89
N ALA A 42 -4.68 1.32 2.65
CA ALA A 42 -6.11 1.23 2.39
C ALA A 42 -6.38 0.43 1.10
N GLY A 43 -7.56 -0.19 1.03
CA GLY A 43 -8.03 -0.88 -0.16
C GLY A 43 -8.30 0.09 -1.31
N ASP A 44 -8.20 -0.44 -2.53
CA ASP A 44 -8.58 0.34 -3.70
C ASP A 44 -10.10 0.48 -3.81
N ALA A 45 -10.50 1.55 -4.43
CA ALA A 45 -11.83 1.81 -4.94
C ALA A 45 -11.78 1.83 -6.48
N GLY A 46 -12.96 1.85 -7.11
CA GLY A 46 -13.04 1.90 -8.55
C GLY A 46 -14.40 1.44 -9.06
N VAL A 47 -14.42 0.72 -10.18
CA VAL A 47 -15.66 0.24 -10.81
C VAL A 47 -15.50 -1.17 -11.38
N LEU A 48 -16.60 -1.91 -11.43
CA LEU A 48 -16.77 -3.08 -12.30
C LEU A 48 -17.70 -2.70 -13.44
N VAL A 49 -17.27 -2.95 -14.66
CA VAL A 49 -18.05 -2.70 -15.88
C VAL A 49 -18.50 -4.05 -16.46
N THR A 50 -19.78 -4.24 -16.60
CA THR A 50 -20.38 -5.46 -17.19
C THR A 50 -20.35 -5.41 -18.71
N ASP A 51 -20.54 -6.54 -19.39
CA ASP A 51 -20.55 -6.62 -20.86
C ASP A 51 -21.67 -5.80 -21.50
N ASP A 52 -22.80 -5.58 -20.81
CA ASP A 52 -23.89 -4.71 -21.24
C ASP A 52 -23.64 -3.20 -20.96
N GLY A 53 -22.44 -2.86 -20.45
CA GLY A 53 -22.00 -1.49 -20.21
C GLY A 53 -22.47 -0.87 -18.89
N ARG A 54 -23.14 -1.61 -18.00
CA ARG A 54 -23.46 -1.13 -16.66
C ARG A 54 -22.18 -0.97 -15.84
N THR A 55 -22.14 0.08 -15.03
CA THR A 55 -21.01 0.38 -14.15
C THR A 55 -21.43 0.26 -12.69
N LEU A 56 -20.74 -0.58 -11.94
CA LEU A 56 -20.94 -0.76 -10.50
C LEU A 56 -19.78 -0.13 -9.73
N ALA A 57 -20.05 0.84 -8.87
CA ALA A 57 -19.03 1.46 -8.04
C ALA A 57 -18.56 0.49 -6.94
N ILE A 58 -17.25 0.38 -6.79
CA ILE A 58 -16.57 -0.35 -5.70
C ILE A 58 -15.99 0.68 -4.75
N ALA A 59 -16.50 0.70 -3.52
CA ALA A 59 -16.11 1.66 -2.49
C ALA A 59 -14.83 1.26 -1.75
N ASP A 60 -14.55 -0.05 -1.67
CA ASP A 60 -13.38 -0.57 -0.94
C ASP A 60 -13.04 -1.99 -1.41
N THR A 61 -11.85 -2.44 -1.10
CA THR A 61 -11.37 -3.81 -1.40
C THR A 61 -10.72 -4.40 -0.17
N ARG A 62 -11.10 -5.63 0.19
CA ARG A 62 -10.66 -6.31 1.43
C ARG A 62 -10.36 -7.78 1.18
N LYS A 63 -9.57 -8.40 2.07
CA LYS A 63 -9.47 -9.85 2.12
C LYS A 63 -10.80 -10.44 2.59
N HIS A 64 -11.28 -11.45 1.91
CA HIS A 64 -12.54 -12.12 2.27
C HIS A 64 -12.36 -12.98 3.53
N LYS A 65 -13.16 -12.75 4.59
CA LYS A 65 -12.97 -13.39 5.89
C LYS A 65 -13.23 -14.90 5.88
N GLY A 66 -14.18 -15.37 5.09
CA GLY A 66 -14.58 -16.80 5.04
C GLY A 66 -13.92 -17.60 3.94
N ARG A 67 -13.07 -17.01 3.09
CA ARG A 67 -12.45 -17.64 1.91
C ARG A 67 -10.98 -17.27 1.81
N PRO A 68 -10.07 -18.04 2.42
CA PRO A 68 -8.63 -17.77 2.34
C PRO A 68 -8.15 -17.58 0.91
N GLY A 69 -7.39 -16.51 0.65
CA GLY A 69 -6.87 -16.17 -0.67
C GLY A 69 -7.90 -15.57 -1.64
N ALA A 70 -9.12 -15.26 -1.18
CA ALA A 70 -10.09 -14.49 -1.95
C ALA A 70 -10.05 -13.00 -1.56
N ILE A 71 -10.32 -12.13 -2.55
CA ILE A 71 -10.44 -10.69 -2.40
C ILE A 71 -11.88 -10.29 -2.67
N ALA A 72 -12.50 -9.61 -1.70
CA ALA A 72 -13.85 -9.06 -1.77
C ALA A 72 -13.80 -7.61 -2.25
N HIS A 73 -14.46 -7.33 -3.35
CA HIS A 73 -14.72 -5.97 -3.86
C HIS A 73 -16.05 -5.52 -3.26
N VAL A 74 -16.01 -4.52 -2.38
CA VAL A 74 -17.18 -4.02 -1.65
C VAL A 74 -17.92 -3.02 -2.50
N PRO A 75 -19.13 -3.32 -3.00
CA PRO A 75 -19.89 -2.39 -3.81
C PRO A 75 -20.39 -1.22 -2.97
N ALA A 76 -20.51 -0.04 -3.61
CA ALA A 76 -21.09 1.15 -2.95
C ALA A 76 -22.59 0.97 -2.70
N GLU A 77 -23.28 0.23 -3.57
CA GLU A 77 -24.71 -0.08 -3.47
C GLU A 77 -24.89 -1.58 -3.18
N PRO A 78 -25.81 -1.98 -2.29
CA PRO A 78 -25.97 -3.38 -1.88
C PRO A 78 -26.47 -4.32 -2.99
N SER A 79 -27.23 -3.80 -3.98
CA SER A 79 -27.75 -4.62 -5.08
C SER A 79 -26.91 -4.42 -6.34
N THR A 80 -26.14 -5.43 -6.71
CA THR A 80 -25.25 -5.36 -7.89
C THR A 80 -25.85 -5.97 -9.14
N GLY A 81 -26.82 -6.89 -9.02
CA GLY A 81 -27.37 -7.68 -10.11
C GLY A 81 -26.37 -8.66 -10.76
N LEU A 82 -25.14 -8.80 -10.19
CA LEU A 82 -24.15 -9.75 -10.66
C LEU A 82 -24.39 -11.15 -10.10
N GLN A 83 -23.98 -12.15 -10.86
CA GLN A 83 -24.03 -13.56 -10.48
C GLN A 83 -22.68 -14.26 -10.75
N PRO A 84 -22.38 -15.36 -10.05
CA PRO A 84 -21.23 -16.18 -10.39
C PRO A 84 -21.29 -16.63 -11.87
N GLY A 85 -20.18 -16.48 -12.57
CA GLY A 85 -20.04 -16.74 -13.99
C GLY A 85 -20.07 -15.48 -14.87
N ASP A 86 -20.59 -14.35 -14.39
CA ASP A 86 -20.56 -13.10 -15.13
C ASP A 86 -19.12 -12.66 -15.38
N VAL A 87 -18.90 -12.02 -16.54
CA VAL A 87 -17.63 -11.41 -16.89
C VAL A 87 -17.73 -9.90 -16.70
N VAL A 88 -16.70 -9.32 -16.09
CA VAL A 88 -16.63 -7.89 -15.84
C VAL A 88 -15.24 -7.36 -16.16
N THR A 89 -15.16 -6.08 -16.55
CA THR A 89 -13.90 -5.34 -16.55
C THR A 89 -13.76 -4.62 -15.20
N ALA A 90 -12.79 -5.05 -14.41
CA ALA A 90 -12.44 -4.45 -13.12
C ALA A 90 -11.46 -3.30 -13.34
N ARG A 91 -11.82 -2.07 -12.98
CA ARG A 91 -11.03 -0.85 -13.19
C ARG A 91 -10.91 -0.08 -11.87
N ILE A 92 -9.67 0.17 -11.44
CA ILE A 92 -9.40 0.94 -10.21
C ILE A 92 -9.54 2.45 -10.42
N ASP A 93 -9.76 3.17 -9.31
CA ASP A 93 -9.51 4.61 -9.23
C ASP A 93 -7.98 4.84 -9.26
N THR A 94 -7.51 5.28 -10.41
CA THR A 94 -6.07 5.45 -10.70
C THR A 94 -5.44 6.53 -9.83
N GLU A 95 -6.14 7.64 -9.58
CA GLU A 95 -5.62 8.73 -8.75
C GLU A 95 -5.45 8.29 -7.29
N ARG A 96 -6.46 7.58 -6.76
CA ARG A 96 -6.40 6.98 -5.43
C ARG A 96 -5.22 5.98 -5.31
N ARG A 97 -5.07 5.06 -6.27
CA ARG A 97 -3.96 4.08 -6.30
C ARG A 97 -2.62 4.80 -6.36
N ARG A 98 -2.47 5.80 -7.22
CA ARG A 98 -1.24 6.57 -7.35
C ARG A 98 -0.87 7.28 -6.04
N ALA A 99 -1.85 7.89 -5.36
CA ALA A 99 -1.62 8.50 -4.05
C ALA A 99 -1.15 7.46 -3.03
N HIS A 100 -1.77 6.27 -2.98
CA HIS A 100 -1.33 5.18 -2.11
C HIS A 100 0.11 4.75 -2.42
N MET A 101 0.46 4.54 -3.69
CA MET A 101 1.83 4.14 -4.10
C MET A 101 2.87 5.17 -3.69
N ARG A 102 2.60 6.46 -3.91
CA ARG A 102 3.47 7.58 -3.51
C ARG A 102 3.66 7.63 -2.00
N PHE A 103 2.58 7.62 -1.22
CA PHE A 103 2.66 7.62 0.23
C PHE A 103 3.32 6.35 0.77
N HIS A 104 3.02 5.18 0.20
CA HIS A 104 3.63 3.93 0.67
C HIS A 104 5.14 3.94 0.45
N THR A 105 5.60 4.37 -0.71
CA THR A 105 7.04 4.52 -0.96
C THR A 105 7.64 5.58 -0.03
N ALA A 106 6.97 6.72 0.20
CA ALA A 106 7.42 7.74 1.14
C ALA A 106 7.55 7.22 2.57
N THR A 107 6.69 6.29 3.01
CA THR A 107 6.83 5.66 4.35
C THR A 107 8.09 4.82 4.46
N HIS A 108 8.52 4.14 3.40
CA HIS A 108 9.81 3.43 3.36
C HIS A 108 10.98 4.40 3.40
N LEU A 109 10.92 5.52 2.68
CA LEU A 109 11.95 6.59 2.77
C LEU A 109 12.02 7.14 4.20
N LEU A 110 10.87 7.35 4.85
CA LEU A 110 10.84 7.80 6.24
C LEU A 110 11.42 6.75 7.21
N CYS A 111 11.20 5.45 6.98
CA CYS A 111 11.84 4.38 7.75
C CYS A 111 13.36 4.37 7.60
N ALA A 112 13.90 4.74 6.44
CA ALA A 112 15.34 4.88 6.24
C ALA A 112 15.93 6.07 7.02
N LEU A 113 15.18 7.17 7.12
CA LEU A 113 15.58 8.37 7.88
C LEU A 113 15.43 8.20 9.40
N VAL A 114 14.47 7.36 9.83
CA VAL A 114 14.18 7.08 11.24
C VAL A 114 14.38 5.59 11.49
N PRO A 115 15.60 5.11 11.81
CA PRO A 115 15.93 3.68 11.91
C PRO A 115 15.42 3.06 13.21
N HIS A 116 14.15 3.24 13.53
CA HIS A 116 13.48 2.69 14.70
C HIS A 116 12.37 1.70 14.30
N PRO A 117 11.97 0.76 15.17
CA PRO A 117 10.85 -0.12 14.94
C PRO A 117 9.54 0.68 14.73
N VAL A 118 8.63 0.12 13.94
CA VAL A 118 7.34 0.74 13.61
C VAL A 118 6.21 0.01 14.34
N ASP A 119 5.56 0.69 15.28
CA ASP A 119 4.40 0.18 16.05
C ASP A 119 3.11 0.17 15.21
N GLY A 120 2.99 1.08 14.24
CA GLY A 120 1.80 1.19 13.42
C GLY A 120 2.01 2.01 12.15
N CYS A 121 1.23 1.65 11.12
CA CYS A 121 1.22 2.32 9.83
C CYS A 121 -0.22 2.51 9.34
N SER A 122 -0.48 3.63 8.68
CA SER A 122 -1.74 3.85 7.95
C SER A 122 -1.48 4.72 6.73
N ILE A 123 -1.94 4.26 5.57
CA ILE A 123 -1.75 4.91 4.28
C ILE A 123 -3.11 5.04 3.61
N THR A 124 -3.51 6.27 3.33
CA THR A 124 -4.72 6.64 2.60
C THR A 124 -4.35 7.48 1.38
N ALA A 125 -5.32 7.85 0.57
CA ALA A 125 -5.07 8.77 -0.56
C ALA A 125 -4.79 10.22 -0.11
N ALA A 126 -5.19 10.59 1.12
CA ALA A 126 -5.05 11.95 1.65
C ALA A 126 -3.76 12.14 2.47
N HIS A 127 -3.32 11.11 3.17
CA HIS A 127 -2.15 11.17 4.06
C HIS A 127 -1.62 9.78 4.37
N ALA A 128 -0.37 9.73 4.85
CA ALA A 128 0.18 8.54 5.50
C ALA A 128 0.66 8.89 6.92
N ARG A 129 0.73 7.88 7.79
CA ARG A 129 1.32 8.01 9.11
C ARG A 129 2.11 6.78 9.49
N LEU A 130 3.20 7.01 10.21
CA LEU A 130 3.99 5.99 10.90
C LEU A 130 4.08 6.32 12.37
N ASP A 131 3.95 5.30 13.21
CA ASP A 131 4.16 5.36 14.65
C ASP A 131 5.47 4.63 14.96
N PHE A 132 6.53 5.37 15.27
CA PHE A 132 7.84 4.82 15.58
C PHE A 132 7.96 4.51 17.09
N HIS A 133 8.52 3.34 17.41
CA HIS A 133 8.85 2.96 18.78
C HIS A 133 10.15 3.64 19.18
N MET A 134 10.06 4.81 19.83
CA MET A 134 11.20 5.63 20.22
C MET A 134 10.81 6.66 21.28
N THR A 135 11.81 7.18 22.02
CA THR A 135 11.62 8.21 23.07
C THR A 135 12.08 9.59 22.65
N GLU A 136 13.08 9.66 21.78
CA GLU A 136 13.74 10.87 21.34
C GLU A 136 12.80 11.75 20.52
N PRO A 137 12.95 13.08 20.56
CA PRO A 137 12.23 13.97 19.67
C PRO A 137 12.75 13.82 18.24
N LEU A 138 11.86 14.04 17.26
CA LEU A 138 12.20 14.09 15.84
C LEU A 138 12.22 15.55 15.37
N ASP A 139 13.19 15.87 14.53
CA ASP A 139 13.30 17.17 13.87
C ASP A 139 12.54 17.14 12.53
N LYS A 140 11.49 17.94 12.44
CA LYS A 140 10.61 18.02 11.26
C LYS A 140 11.34 18.53 10.02
N ASP A 141 12.21 19.53 10.18
CA ASP A 141 12.91 20.15 9.07
C ASP A 141 14.00 19.22 8.52
N ALA A 142 14.72 18.53 9.40
CA ALA A 142 15.66 17.49 9.02
C ALA A 142 14.98 16.34 8.27
N LEU A 143 13.79 15.89 8.70
CA LEU A 143 13.03 14.85 8.00
C LEU A 143 12.55 15.34 6.63
N ASN A 144 12.06 16.57 6.52
CA ASN A 144 11.64 17.15 5.24
C ASN A 144 12.81 17.27 4.26
N ALA A 145 13.96 17.76 4.72
CA ALA A 145 15.18 17.84 3.91
C ALA A 145 15.63 16.43 3.46
N GLY A 146 15.59 15.44 4.35
CA GLY A 146 15.93 14.06 4.04
C GLY A 146 14.99 13.43 3.01
N LEU A 147 13.68 13.62 3.14
CA LEU A 147 12.69 13.14 2.17
C LEU A 147 12.89 13.79 0.79
N ALA A 148 13.04 15.12 0.75
CA ALA A 148 13.27 15.85 -0.48
C ALA A 148 14.54 15.38 -1.22
N ARG A 149 15.64 15.14 -0.47
CA ARG A 149 16.89 14.59 -1.00
C ARG A 149 16.69 13.20 -1.60
N LEU A 150 16.09 12.25 -0.87
CA LEU A 150 15.86 10.88 -1.34
C LEU A 150 14.92 10.81 -2.55
N VAL A 151 13.96 11.72 -2.64
CA VAL A 151 13.10 11.88 -3.83
C VAL A 151 13.90 12.40 -5.01
N ALA A 152 14.73 13.42 -4.82
CA ALA A 152 15.54 14.02 -5.88
C ALA A 152 16.66 13.10 -6.41
N GLU A 153 17.16 12.18 -5.57
CA GLU A 153 18.17 11.19 -5.94
C GLU A 153 17.65 10.11 -6.90
N ALA A 154 16.34 10.00 -7.08
CA ALA A 154 15.68 9.16 -8.08
C ALA A 154 16.09 7.67 -8.01
N HIS A 155 16.08 7.08 -6.80
CA HIS A 155 16.43 5.70 -6.58
C HIS A 155 15.42 4.73 -7.24
N PRO A 156 15.88 3.66 -7.90
CA PRO A 156 15.01 2.58 -8.37
C PRO A 156 14.29 1.89 -7.22
N VAL A 157 13.00 1.62 -7.41
CA VAL A 157 12.16 0.90 -6.46
C VAL A 157 11.71 -0.39 -7.12
N ARG A 158 12.06 -1.53 -6.52
CA ARG A 158 11.81 -2.85 -7.08
C ARG A 158 11.27 -3.78 -6.01
N HIS A 159 10.52 -4.78 -6.41
CA HIS A 159 10.20 -5.90 -5.54
C HIS A 159 10.95 -7.15 -5.99
N ARG A 160 11.30 -7.99 -5.03
CA ARG A 160 11.85 -9.32 -5.27
C ARG A 160 11.36 -10.31 -4.22
N TRP A 161 11.58 -11.57 -4.48
CA TRP A 161 11.23 -12.62 -3.53
C TRP A 161 12.49 -13.15 -2.88
N ILE A 162 12.46 -13.32 -1.56
CA ILE A 162 13.49 -14.01 -0.78
C ILE A 162 12.88 -15.23 -0.14
N THR A 163 13.69 -16.18 0.27
CA THR A 163 13.26 -17.36 1.03
C THR A 163 12.95 -16.97 2.48
N GLU A 164 12.15 -17.77 3.17
CA GLU A 164 11.92 -17.59 4.61
C GLU A 164 13.23 -17.77 5.40
N ALA A 165 14.14 -18.65 4.95
CA ALA A 165 15.45 -18.83 5.57
C ALA A 165 16.33 -17.58 5.42
N GLU A 166 16.32 -16.90 4.26
CA GLU A 166 17.02 -15.62 4.09
C GLU A 166 16.44 -14.53 4.99
N LEU A 167 15.11 -14.50 5.16
CA LEU A 167 14.49 -13.57 6.10
C LEU A 167 14.89 -13.85 7.55
N ASP A 168 14.91 -15.12 7.96
CA ASP A 168 15.30 -15.54 9.31
C ASP A 168 16.77 -15.25 9.63
N ALA A 169 17.63 -15.35 8.61
CA ALA A 169 19.03 -14.95 8.72
C ALA A 169 19.23 -13.43 8.85
N ASN A 170 18.21 -12.63 8.47
CA ASN A 170 18.27 -11.17 8.47
C ASN A 170 17.06 -10.56 9.20
N PRO A 171 16.90 -10.76 10.51
CA PRO A 171 15.71 -10.31 11.25
C PRO A 171 15.55 -8.78 11.26
N GLY A 172 16.61 -8.02 11.05
CA GLY A 172 16.58 -6.55 10.93
C GLY A 172 15.81 -6.02 9.71
N LEU A 173 15.48 -6.88 8.73
CA LEU A 173 14.61 -6.50 7.62
C LEU A 173 13.16 -6.25 8.08
N VAL A 174 12.72 -6.89 9.17
CA VAL A 174 11.35 -6.73 9.70
C VAL A 174 11.32 -5.59 10.69
N ARG A 175 10.98 -4.39 10.26
CA ARG A 175 10.86 -3.20 11.12
C ARG A 175 9.49 -3.06 11.75
N SER A 176 8.44 -3.62 11.13
CA SER A 176 7.09 -3.56 11.67
C SER A 176 6.93 -4.51 12.86
N MET A 177 6.47 -3.97 13.98
CA MET A 177 6.13 -4.77 15.18
C MET A 177 4.69 -5.30 15.12
N SER A 178 3.81 -4.63 14.40
CA SER A 178 2.38 -4.95 14.33
C SER A 178 2.01 -5.84 13.14
N VAL A 179 2.80 -5.82 12.06
CA VAL A 179 2.54 -6.61 10.84
C VAL A 179 3.72 -7.53 10.58
N GLN A 180 3.49 -8.82 10.73
CA GLN A 180 4.50 -9.82 10.40
C GLN A 180 4.36 -10.26 8.94
N PRO A 181 5.48 -10.53 8.24
CA PRO A 181 5.44 -11.12 6.91
C PRO A 181 4.69 -12.46 6.93
N PRO A 182 3.93 -12.78 5.87
CA PRO A 182 3.28 -14.09 5.77
C PRO A 182 4.32 -15.21 5.79
N ARG A 183 4.03 -16.29 6.51
CA ARG A 183 4.87 -17.48 6.66
C ARG A 183 4.17 -18.71 6.08
N GLY A 184 4.96 -19.75 5.78
CA GLY A 184 4.44 -21.03 5.28
C GLY A 184 4.23 -21.08 3.77
N LEU A 185 4.67 -20.06 3.03
CA LEU A 185 4.62 -20.00 1.57
C LEU A 185 6.00 -20.23 0.91
N GLY A 186 7.04 -20.49 1.74
CA GLY A 186 8.42 -20.73 1.31
C GLY A 186 9.16 -19.48 0.83
N ARG A 187 8.45 -18.40 0.53
CA ARG A 187 9.02 -17.14 0.04
C ARG A 187 8.28 -15.92 0.57
N VAL A 188 9.00 -14.83 0.73
CA VAL A 188 8.50 -13.55 1.20
C VAL A 188 8.83 -12.46 0.18
N ARG A 189 7.83 -11.64 -0.18
CA ARG A 189 8.03 -10.47 -1.04
C ARG A 189 8.68 -9.36 -0.25
N VAL A 190 9.78 -8.81 -0.77
CA VAL A 190 10.47 -7.65 -0.20
C VAL A 190 10.45 -6.51 -1.21
N LEU A 191 10.36 -5.29 -0.68
CA LEU A 191 10.57 -4.07 -1.43
C LEU A 191 12.02 -3.63 -1.22
N GLU A 192 12.69 -3.27 -2.29
CA GLU A 192 14.04 -2.71 -2.31
C GLU A 192 14.01 -1.31 -2.93
N ILE A 193 14.43 -0.32 -2.17
CA ILE A 193 14.79 1.02 -2.67
C ILE A 193 16.30 1.05 -2.70
N GLU A 194 16.87 0.99 -3.90
CA GLU A 194 18.29 0.76 -4.13
C GLU A 194 19.18 1.70 -3.31
N GLY A 195 20.02 1.13 -2.45
CA GLY A 195 20.92 1.89 -1.56
C GLY A 195 20.25 2.61 -0.38
N VAL A 196 18.92 2.49 -0.21
CA VAL A 196 18.16 3.23 0.81
C VAL A 196 17.44 2.35 1.80
N ASP A 197 16.62 1.38 1.33
CA ASP A 197 15.78 0.56 2.20
C ASP A 197 15.53 -0.83 1.61
N LEU A 198 15.40 -1.83 2.49
CA LEU A 198 15.00 -3.20 2.14
C LEU A 198 14.13 -3.77 3.24
N GLN A 199 12.84 -4.01 2.95
CA GLN A 199 11.89 -4.52 3.94
C GLN A 199 10.87 -5.49 3.30
N PRO A 200 10.34 -6.47 4.05
CA PRO A 200 9.15 -7.22 3.62
C PRO A 200 7.98 -6.26 3.40
N CYS A 201 7.43 -6.27 2.20
CA CYS A 201 6.28 -5.43 1.85
C CYS A 201 5.41 -6.08 0.77
N GLY A 202 4.10 -6.15 1.03
CA GLY A 202 3.10 -6.66 0.10
C GLY A 202 2.31 -5.57 -0.62
N GLY A 203 2.59 -4.29 -0.34
CA GLY A 203 1.86 -3.15 -0.89
C GLY A 203 2.22 -2.76 -2.32
N THR A 204 1.61 -1.67 -2.78
CA THR A 204 1.87 -1.11 -4.10
C THR A 204 2.78 0.11 -3.98
N HIS A 205 3.73 0.26 -4.91
CA HIS A 205 4.77 1.29 -4.87
C HIS A 205 5.00 1.90 -6.25
N VAL A 206 5.56 3.11 -6.28
CA VAL A 206 6.10 3.71 -7.51
C VAL A 206 7.37 2.98 -7.94
N ALA A 207 7.77 3.08 -9.19
CA ALA A 207 8.96 2.41 -9.72
C ALA A 207 10.27 3.18 -9.45
N ASN A 208 10.16 4.46 -9.08
CA ASN A 208 11.30 5.32 -8.78
C ASN A 208 10.93 6.32 -7.69
N THR A 209 11.87 6.66 -6.78
CA THR A 209 11.58 7.61 -5.70
C THR A 209 11.22 9.01 -6.21
N ALA A 210 11.68 9.43 -7.39
CA ALA A 210 11.27 10.70 -8.01
C ALA A 210 9.75 10.79 -8.25
N GLU A 211 9.07 9.66 -8.48
CA GLU A 211 7.62 9.61 -8.67
C GLU A 211 6.82 9.85 -7.38
N VAL A 212 7.46 9.75 -6.21
CA VAL A 212 6.87 10.15 -4.92
C VAL A 212 6.45 11.62 -4.98
N GLY A 213 7.26 12.45 -5.63
CA GLY A 213 7.00 13.89 -5.76
C GLY A 213 7.06 14.63 -4.42
N PRO A 214 6.43 15.81 -4.32
CA PRO A 214 6.54 16.66 -3.14
C PRO A 214 5.71 16.12 -1.96
N VAL A 215 6.32 15.22 -1.18
CA VAL A 215 5.78 14.72 0.10
C VAL A 215 6.52 15.38 1.25
N VAL A 216 5.77 15.82 2.27
CA VAL A 216 6.31 16.50 3.44
C VAL A 216 5.75 15.91 4.74
N VAL A 217 6.52 16.02 5.81
CA VAL A 217 6.04 15.81 7.17
C VAL A 217 5.14 16.99 7.53
N THR A 218 3.86 16.74 7.68
CA THR A 218 2.88 17.76 8.08
C THR A 218 2.85 17.93 9.59
N LYS A 219 2.97 16.82 10.33
CA LYS A 219 2.86 16.81 11.79
C LYS A 219 3.75 15.73 12.42
N ILE A 220 4.31 16.05 13.61
CA ILE A 220 4.95 15.09 14.52
C ILE A 220 4.23 15.16 15.85
N GLU A 221 3.84 14.00 16.41
CA GLU A 221 3.12 13.89 17.67
C GLU A 221 3.79 12.92 18.63
N LYS A 222 3.89 13.29 19.91
CA LYS A 222 4.22 12.37 20.99
C LYS A 222 2.94 11.64 21.40
N LYS A 223 2.75 10.40 20.91
CA LYS A 223 1.56 9.58 21.23
C LYS A 223 1.62 8.96 22.61
N SER A 224 2.83 8.59 23.05
CA SER A 224 3.08 8.01 24.37
C SER A 224 4.51 8.35 24.83
N ALA A 225 4.93 7.79 25.95
CA ALA A 225 6.32 7.88 26.39
C ALA A 225 7.28 7.29 25.36
N THR A 226 6.89 6.21 24.68
CA THR A 226 7.73 5.41 23.77
C THR A 226 7.27 5.43 22.32
N THR A 227 6.37 6.33 21.91
CA THR A 227 5.88 6.38 20.53
C THR A 227 5.87 7.80 19.98
N ARG A 228 6.49 7.97 18.82
CA ARG A 228 6.45 9.20 18.01
C ARG A 228 5.69 8.92 16.73
N ARG A 229 4.62 9.69 16.49
CA ARG A 229 3.85 9.64 15.25
C ARG A 229 4.35 10.68 14.29
N VAL A 230 4.64 10.28 13.06
CA VAL A 230 4.93 11.17 11.93
C VAL A 230 3.81 11.06 10.92
N VAL A 231 3.26 12.20 10.49
CA VAL A 231 2.20 12.28 9.48
C VAL A 231 2.80 12.92 8.22
N LEU A 232 2.59 12.25 7.09
CA LEU A 232 2.98 12.72 5.76
C LEU A 232 1.77 13.25 5.00
N GLY A 233 1.96 14.32 4.25
CA GLY A 233 1.00 14.88 3.30
C GLY A 233 1.69 15.28 2.01
N PHE A 234 0.92 15.56 0.96
CA PHE A 234 1.46 16.22 -0.22
C PHE A 234 1.65 17.70 0.07
N ALA A 235 2.77 18.28 -0.41
CA ALA A 235 2.98 19.71 -0.32
C ALA A 235 1.94 20.45 -1.20
N GLU A 236 1.45 21.58 -0.72
CA GLU A 236 0.61 22.48 -1.51
C GLU A 236 1.36 22.94 -2.76
N PRO A 237 0.72 23.00 -3.93
CA PRO A 237 1.32 23.57 -5.13
C PRO A 237 1.78 25.00 -4.86
N GLY A 238 3.10 25.26 -4.90
CA GLY A 238 3.67 26.59 -4.69
C GLY A 238 4.27 26.85 -3.30
N ALA A 239 4.22 25.92 -2.36
CA ALA A 239 5.00 26.00 -1.13
C ALA A 239 6.46 25.65 -1.44
N SER A 240 7.32 26.66 -1.58
CA SER A 240 8.77 26.44 -1.59
C SER A 240 9.17 25.84 -0.23
N PRO A 241 10.09 24.86 -0.20
CA PRO A 241 10.70 24.46 1.07
C PRO A 241 11.46 25.66 1.65
N GLY A 242 11.00 26.14 2.81
CA GLY A 242 11.68 27.21 3.57
C GLY A 242 12.99 26.71 4.17
#